data_d10d8660758bbf9b0bed0c5c1505d40e
#
_entry.id   d10d8660758bbf9b0bed0c5c1505d40e
#
_cell.length_a   1.000
_cell.length_b   1.000
_cell.length_c   1.000
_cell.angle_alpha   90.00
_cell.angle_beta   90.00
_cell.angle_gamma   90.00
#
_symmetry.space_group_name_H-M   'P 1'
#
loop_
_entity.id
_entity.type
_entity.pdbx_description
1 polymer ?
#
loop_
_entity_poly.entity_id
_entity_poly.type
_entity_poly.pdbx_seq_one_letter_code
_entity_poly.pdbx_strand_id
1 'polypeptide(L)'
;MKKVFYKSAHLLIIVLAHLLISSSIFAQAPQKMSYQAIIRNSNDSLLISTPVSMRISLVQGAPSGTVVFSETQTTTTNANGLVSLQIGMGTVVTGTFACINWVAGPYYVKIETDLAGGTNYTIISSNEIQSVPYALFSENGIAPGTVAGEMNYWNGTAWVTVAPGTNNQNLTFCNGVPTWGPCPE
;
A
#
# COMPACT_ATOMS: atom_id res chain seq x y z
N MET A 1 57.44 8.35 -4.66
CA MET A 1 56.46 7.50 -5.34
C MET A 1 55.51 6.77 -4.35
N LYS A 2 55.96 6.12 -3.28
CA LYS A 2 55.08 5.36 -2.34
C LYS A 2 53.95 6.21 -1.67
N LYS A 3 54.20 7.50 -1.30
CA LYS A 3 53.19 8.35 -0.63
C LYS A 3 52.02 8.75 -1.55
N VAL A 4 52.20 8.81 -2.87
CA VAL A 4 51.13 9.15 -3.82
C VAL A 4 50.22 7.95 -4.03
N PHE A 5 50.74 6.75 -4.09
CA PHE A 5 49.98 5.50 -4.22
C PHE A 5 49.02 5.29 -3.00
N TYR A 6 49.49 5.56 -1.79
CA TYR A 6 48.65 5.44 -0.59
C TYR A 6 47.44 6.42 -0.61
N LYS A 7 47.65 7.66 -1.03
CA LYS A 7 46.55 8.64 -1.13
C LYS A 7 45.50 8.27 -2.17
N SER A 8 45.93 7.75 -3.33
CA SER A 8 45.03 7.27 -4.38
C SER A 8 44.24 6.03 -3.95
N ALA A 9 44.87 5.10 -3.24
CA ALA A 9 44.18 3.91 -2.72
C ALA A 9 43.15 4.26 -1.66
N HIS A 10 43.41 5.20 -0.75
CA HIS A 10 42.43 5.66 0.24
C HIS A 10 41.27 6.38 -0.42
N LEU A 11 41.50 7.24 -1.41
CA LEU A 11 40.44 7.91 -2.16
C LEU A 11 39.52 6.92 -2.87
N LEU A 12 40.13 5.88 -3.49
CA LEU A 12 39.36 4.82 -4.17
C LEU A 12 38.48 4.03 -3.19
N ILE A 13 39.01 3.68 -2.01
CA ILE A 13 38.24 2.99 -0.96
C ILE A 13 37.10 3.84 -0.46
N ILE A 14 37.30 5.15 -0.25
CA ILE A 14 36.27 6.08 0.20
C ILE A 14 35.15 6.20 -0.88
N VAL A 15 35.52 6.32 -2.15
CA VAL A 15 34.54 6.39 -3.26
C VAL A 15 33.77 5.07 -3.37
N LEU A 16 34.45 3.93 -3.25
CA LEU A 16 33.80 2.60 -3.29
C LEU A 16 32.87 2.40 -2.09
N ALA A 17 33.25 2.86 -0.90
CA ALA A 17 32.41 2.83 0.29
C ALA A 17 31.15 3.70 0.13
N HIS A 18 31.26 4.89 -0.47
CA HIS A 18 30.09 5.74 -0.75
C HIS A 18 29.15 5.12 -1.79
N LEU A 19 29.68 4.44 -2.81
CA LEU A 19 28.87 3.71 -3.80
C LEU A 19 28.09 2.53 -3.18
N LEU A 20 28.61 1.90 -2.12
CA LEU A 20 27.94 0.80 -1.43
C LEU A 20 26.86 1.29 -0.44
N ILE A 21 26.88 2.56 -0.01
CA ILE A 21 25.93 3.12 0.95
C ILE A 21 24.70 3.73 0.23
N SER A 22 24.75 3.90 -1.09
CA SER A 22 23.60 4.41 -1.87
C SER A 22 22.51 3.36 -2.12
N SER A 23 22.26 2.44 -1.17
CA SER A 23 21.03 1.66 -1.17
C SER A 23 19.86 2.59 -0.88
N SER A 24 19.07 2.90 -1.89
CA SER A 24 17.83 3.65 -1.75
C SER A 24 16.91 2.88 -0.79
N ILE A 25 16.83 3.33 0.45
CA ILE A 25 15.83 2.84 1.41
C ILE A 25 14.50 3.41 0.94
N PHE A 26 13.78 2.65 0.11
CA PHE A 26 12.39 2.95 -0.18
C PHE A 26 11.60 2.66 1.10
N ALA A 27 11.10 3.69 1.76
CA ALA A 27 10.11 3.56 2.82
C ALA A 27 8.77 3.17 2.18
N GLN A 28 8.63 1.90 1.77
CA GLN A 28 7.36 1.36 1.30
C GLN A 28 6.44 1.08 2.48
N ALA A 29 5.17 1.47 2.36
CA ALA A 29 4.15 1.06 3.31
C ALA A 29 4.10 -0.48 3.37
N PRO A 30 3.96 -1.07 4.59
CA PRO A 30 3.87 -2.51 4.72
C PRO A 30 2.73 -3.06 3.86
N GLN A 31 3.03 -4.06 3.02
CA GLN A 31 2.06 -4.69 2.12
C GLN A 31 1.20 -5.73 2.87
N LYS A 32 0.58 -5.31 3.96
CA LYS A 32 -0.21 -6.16 4.85
C LYS A 32 -1.16 -5.33 5.72
N MET A 33 -2.24 -5.94 6.18
CA MET A 33 -3.22 -5.35 7.09
C MET A 33 -3.41 -6.27 8.30
N SER A 34 -3.55 -5.69 9.50
CA SER A 34 -3.90 -6.44 10.70
C SER A 34 -5.38 -6.82 10.67
N TYR A 35 -5.68 -8.06 11.03
CA TYR A 35 -7.04 -8.57 11.18
C TYR A 35 -7.17 -9.34 12.49
N GLN A 36 -8.26 -9.11 13.21
CA GLN A 36 -8.60 -9.83 14.43
C GLN A 36 -10.09 -10.19 14.44
N ALA A 37 -10.40 -11.38 14.90
CA ALA A 37 -11.77 -11.84 15.07
C ALA A 37 -11.91 -12.79 16.23
N ILE A 38 -13.09 -12.80 16.87
CA ILE A 38 -13.49 -13.82 17.84
C ILE A 38 -14.28 -14.89 17.09
N ILE A 39 -13.82 -16.12 17.19
CA ILE A 39 -14.44 -17.25 16.51
C ILE A 39 -15.40 -17.98 17.46
N ARG A 40 -16.62 -18.17 16.98
CA ARG A 40 -17.70 -18.89 17.68
C ARG A 40 -18.21 -20.03 16.81
N ASN A 41 -18.68 -21.07 17.44
CA ASN A 41 -19.37 -22.17 16.76
C ASN A 41 -20.87 -21.81 16.50
N SER A 42 -21.60 -22.73 15.88
CA SER A 42 -23.04 -22.58 15.60
C SER A 42 -23.93 -22.39 16.82
N ASN A 43 -23.45 -22.74 18.01
CA ASN A 43 -24.16 -22.55 19.29
C ASN A 43 -23.74 -21.27 20.00
N ASP A 44 -23.08 -20.35 19.30
CA ASP A 44 -22.53 -19.09 19.82
C ASP A 44 -21.48 -19.26 20.93
N SER A 45 -20.93 -20.45 21.11
CA SER A 45 -19.87 -20.73 22.08
C SER A 45 -18.51 -20.37 21.47
N LEU A 46 -17.62 -19.82 22.32
CA LEU A 46 -16.24 -19.50 21.92
C LEU A 46 -15.48 -20.76 21.48
N LEU A 47 -14.80 -20.67 20.36
CA LEU A 47 -13.89 -21.70 19.90
C LEU A 47 -12.50 -21.45 20.52
N ILE A 48 -12.18 -22.17 21.58
CA ILE A 48 -10.99 -21.92 22.42
C ILE A 48 -9.87 -22.88 22.03
N SER A 49 -8.64 -22.36 21.88
CA SER A 49 -7.42 -23.14 21.64
C SER A 49 -7.59 -24.16 20.51
N THR A 50 -8.33 -23.80 19.47
CA THR A 50 -8.71 -24.68 18.36
C THR A 50 -8.07 -24.21 17.07
N PRO A 51 -7.45 -25.11 16.29
CA PRO A 51 -6.99 -24.78 14.94
C PRO A 51 -8.17 -24.45 14.03
N VAL A 52 -8.07 -23.35 13.29
CA VAL A 52 -9.05 -22.92 12.28
C VAL A 52 -8.33 -22.54 11.01
N SER A 53 -8.98 -22.71 9.89
CA SER A 53 -8.50 -22.25 8.59
C SER A 53 -9.38 -21.12 8.08
N MET A 54 -8.76 -20.13 7.48
CA MET A 54 -9.45 -18.95 6.97
C MET A 54 -9.01 -18.69 5.52
N ARG A 55 -9.98 -18.46 4.65
CA ARG A 55 -9.76 -17.87 3.34
C ARG A 55 -10.16 -16.41 3.40
N ILE A 56 -9.22 -15.55 3.07
CA ILE A 56 -9.38 -14.10 3.12
C ILE A 56 -9.34 -13.58 1.69
N SER A 57 -10.36 -12.86 1.28
CA SER A 57 -10.44 -12.28 -0.06
C SER A 57 -10.69 -10.79 0.01
N LEU A 58 -9.99 -10.02 -0.83
CA LEU A 58 -10.29 -8.61 -1.11
C LEU A 58 -11.13 -8.54 -2.37
N VAL A 59 -12.33 -7.99 -2.23
CA VAL A 59 -13.35 -7.95 -3.27
C VAL A 59 -13.61 -6.51 -3.65
N GLN A 60 -13.57 -6.20 -4.95
CA GLN A 60 -13.75 -4.84 -5.47
C GLN A 60 -15.20 -4.60 -5.89
N GLY A 61 -15.69 -3.41 -5.61
CA GLY A 61 -16.96 -2.87 -6.10
C GLY A 61 -18.17 -3.21 -5.23
N ALA A 62 -18.33 -4.46 -4.81
CA ALA A 62 -19.45 -4.95 -4.00
C ALA A 62 -19.05 -6.20 -3.20
N PRO A 63 -19.81 -6.61 -2.15
CA PRO A 63 -19.53 -7.84 -1.39
C PRO A 63 -19.44 -9.11 -2.25
N SER A 64 -20.13 -9.15 -3.37
CA SER A 64 -20.08 -10.20 -4.38
C SER A 64 -19.37 -9.82 -5.68
N GLY A 65 -18.55 -8.77 -5.63
CA GLY A 65 -17.82 -8.23 -6.78
C GLY A 65 -16.60 -9.08 -7.19
N THR A 66 -15.65 -8.45 -7.86
CA THR A 66 -14.45 -9.13 -8.36
C THR A 66 -13.44 -9.36 -7.24
N VAL A 67 -13.00 -10.59 -7.05
CA VAL A 67 -11.88 -10.92 -6.15
C VAL A 67 -10.57 -10.45 -6.80
N VAL A 68 -9.93 -9.45 -6.22
CA VAL A 68 -8.64 -8.91 -6.69
C VAL A 68 -7.45 -9.53 -5.98
N PHE A 69 -7.67 -10.05 -4.77
CA PHE A 69 -6.66 -10.77 -3.99
C PHE A 69 -7.35 -11.82 -3.11
N SER A 70 -6.74 -12.98 -2.97
CA SER A 70 -7.18 -14.00 -2.02
C SER A 70 -6.01 -14.82 -1.52
N GLU A 71 -6.06 -15.17 -0.23
CA GLU A 71 -5.09 -16.01 0.45
C GLU A 71 -5.76 -16.97 1.43
N THR A 72 -5.04 -17.99 1.87
CA THR A 72 -5.43 -18.88 2.96
C THR A 72 -4.44 -18.80 4.10
N GLN A 73 -4.95 -18.84 5.33
CA GLN A 73 -4.15 -18.89 6.55
C GLN A 73 -4.75 -19.93 7.52
N THR A 74 -3.89 -20.69 8.18
CA THR A 74 -4.27 -21.55 9.31
C THR A 74 -3.71 -20.94 10.58
N THR A 75 -4.54 -20.85 11.62
CA THR A 75 -4.17 -20.28 12.91
C THR A 75 -4.89 -21.02 14.01
N THR A 76 -4.49 -20.78 15.26
CA THR A 76 -5.15 -21.35 16.45
C THR A 76 -5.77 -20.22 17.25
N THR A 77 -7.03 -20.36 17.62
CA THR A 77 -7.71 -19.42 18.54
C THR A 77 -7.05 -19.46 19.90
N ASN A 78 -6.99 -18.32 20.60
CA ASN A 78 -6.51 -18.26 21.98
C ASN A 78 -7.59 -18.69 22.99
N ALA A 79 -7.30 -18.54 24.30
CA ALA A 79 -8.22 -18.86 25.39
C ALA A 79 -9.54 -18.03 25.38
N ASN A 80 -9.58 -16.93 24.62
CA ASN A 80 -10.77 -16.08 24.46
C ASN A 80 -11.42 -16.29 23.09
N GLY A 81 -11.05 -17.32 22.33
CA GLY A 81 -11.56 -17.56 20.98
C GLY A 81 -11.05 -16.56 19.94
N LEU A 82 -10.03 -15.74 20.26
CA LEU A 82 -9.49 -14.71 19.38
C LEU A 82 -8.47 -15.31 18.42
N VAL A 83 -8.55 -14.93 17.15
CA VAL A 83 -7.49 -15.05 16.14
C VAL A 83 -6.91 -13.69 15.83
N SER A 84 -5.61 -13.64 15.54
CA SER A 84 -4.91 -12.45 15.09
C SER A 84 -4.06 -12.81 13.87
N LEU A 85 -4.30 -12.16 12.75
CA LEU A 85 -3.69 -12.44 11.45
C LEU A 85 -3.15 -11.16 10.83
N GLN A 86 -2.31 -11.33 9.82
CA GLN A 86 -1.89 -10.25 8.92
C GLN A 86 -2.31 -10.64 7.49
N ILE A 87 -3.31 -9.96 6.95
CA ILE A 87 -3.73 -10.13 5.55
C ILE A 87 -2.58 -9.67 4.65
N GLY A 88 -2.24 -10.46 3.65
CA GLY A 88 -1.07 -10.28 2.80
C GLY A 88 0.13 -11.16 3.19
N MET A 89 0.01 -11.98 4.26
CA MET A 89 1.09 -12.85 4.77
C MET A 89 0.75 -14.34 4.66
N GLY A 90 -0.42 -14.68 4.12
CA GLY A 90 -0.86 -16.06 3.94
C GLY A 90 -0.35 -16.72 2.67
N THR A 91 -0.88 -17.92 2.38
CA THR A 91 -0.64 -18.61 1.12
C THR A 91 -1.57 -18.01 0.06
N VAL A 92 -0.98 -17.32 -0.93
CA VAL A 92 -1.74 -16.64 -1.98
C VAL A 92 -2.46 -17.65 -2.86
N VAL A 93 -3.76 -17.38 -3.10
CA VAL A 93 -4.63 -18.14 -4.01
C VAL A 93 -4.86 -17.36 -5.31
N THR A 94 -5.08 -16.04 -5.21
CA THR A 94 -5.35 -15.18 -6.36
C THR A 94 -4.75 -13.80 -6.15
N GLY A 95 -4.21 -13.21 -7.21
CA GLY A 95 -3.71 -11.84 -7.26
C GLY A 95 -2.42 -11.61 -6.48
N THR A 96 -2.06 -10.35 -6.31
CA THR A 96 -0.88 -9.90 -5.54
C THR A 96 -1.29 -8.70 -4.71
N PHE A 97 -1.09 -8.76 -3.39
CA PHE A 97 -1.51 -7.70 -2.47
C PHE A 97 -0.89 -6.34 -2.83
N ALA A 98 0.40 -6.33 -3.19
CA ALA A 98 1.12 -5.12 -3.58
C ALA A 98 0.62 -4.45 -4.86
N CYS A 99 -0.12 -5.19 -5.72
CA CYS A 99 -0.62 -4.70 -7.00
C CYS A 99 -2.07 -4.22 -6.94
N ILE A 100 -2.69 -4.19 -5.75
CA ILE A 100 -4.08 -3.72 -5.60
C ILE A 100 -4.13 -2.22 -5.85
N ASN A 101 -4.97 -1.81 -6.80
CA ASN A 101 -5.23 -0.40 -7.06
C ASN A 101 -6.28 0.14 -6.07
N TRP A 102 -5.84 0.56 -4.91
CA TRP A 102 -6.72 1.04 -3.84
C TRP A 102 -7.58 2.27 -4.21
N VAL A 103 -7.18 3.01 -5.27
CA VAL A 103 -7.97 4.15 -5.77
C VAL A 103 -9.26 3.69 -6.47
N ALA A 104 -9.29 2.46 -6.97
CA ALA A 104 -10.44 1.91 -7.71
C ALA A 104 -11.50 1.26 -6.81
N GLY A 105 -11.57 1.66 -5.51
CA GLY A 105 -12.57 1.18 -4.55
C GLY A 105 -14.02 1.47 -4.90
N PRO A 106 -15.01 1.05 -4.08
CA PRO A 106 -14.85 0.47 -2.74
C PRO A 106 -14.31 -0.96 -2.72
N TYR A 107 -13.70 -1.34 -1.59
CA TYR A 107 -13.21 -2.69 -1.36
C TYR A 107 -13.85 -3.34 -0.14
N TYR A 108 -14.01 -4.65 -0.19
CA TYR A 108 -14.58 -5.46 0.88
C TYR A 108 -13.58 -6.53 1.30
N VAL A 109 -13.45 -6.75 2.61
CA VAL A 109 -12.79 -7.93 3.16
C VAL A 109 -13.85 -9.02 3.31
N LYS A 110 -13.72 -10.08 2.54
CA LYS A 110 -14.52 -11.30 2.68
C LYS A 110 -13.70 -12.34 3.43
N ILE A 111 -14.23 -12.82 4.54
CA ILE A 111 -13.62 -13.84 5.38
C ILE A 111 -14.48 -15.09 5.32
N GLU A 112 -13.86 -16.21 5.03
CA GLU A 112 -14.48 -17.52 4.96
C GLU A 112 -13.71 -18.44 5.91
N THR A 113 -14.37 -19.00 6.94
CA THR A 113 -13.71 -19.76 8.02
C THR A 113 -14.20 -21.20 8.06
N ASP A 114 -13.23 -22.13 8.13
CA ASP A 114 -13.46 -23.54 8.48
C ASP A 114 -13.03 -23.73 9.94
N LEU A 115 -14.00 -24.07 10.78
CA LEU A 115 -13.81 -24.30 12.22
C LEU A 115 -13.02 -25.57 12.53
N ALA A 116 -12.84 -26.46 11.58
CA ALA A 116 -12.10 -27.72 11.71
C ALA A 116 -10.65 -27.61 11.18
N GLY A 117 -10.24 -26.43 10.71
CA GLY A 117 -8.89 -26.20 10.19
C GLY A 117 -8.64 -26.76 8.77
N GLY A 118 -9.69 -27.17 8.06
CA GLY A 118 -9.62 -27.69 6.69
C GLY A 118 -9.94 -26.63 5.62
N THR A 119 -10.72 -27.04 4.61
CA THR A 119 -11.13 -26.20 3.49
C THR A 119 -12.65 -26.11 3.30
N ASN A 120 -13.42 -26.59 4.29
CA ASN A 120 -14.87 -26.52 4.29
C ASN A 120 -15.33 -25.22 4.99
N TYR A 121 -15.30 -24.12 4.28
CA TYR A 121 -15.60 -22.78 4.80
C TYR A 121 -17.11 -22.61 5.03
N THR A 122 -17.56 -22.79 6.26
CA THR A 122 -18.98 -22.72 6.62
C THR A 122 -19.42 -21.38 7.19
N ILE A 123 -18.48 -20.56 7.70
CA ILE A 123 -18.75 -19.22 8.22
C ILE A 123 -18.21 -18.22 7.22
N ILE A 124 -19.11 -17.32 6.74
CA ILE A 124 -18.75 -16.31 5.75
C ILE A 124 -19.19 -14.95 6.25
N SER A 125 -18.28 -13.98 6.21
CA SER A 125 -18.57 -12.57 6.46
C SER A 125 -17.94 -11.70 5.37
N SER A 126 -18.56 -10.55 5.10
CA SER A 126 -18.01 -9.56 4.17
C SER A 126 -18.29 -8.16 4.71
N ASN A 127 -17.24 -7.37 4.89
CA ASN A 127 -17.32 -6.01 5.40
C ASN A 127 -16.56 -5.06 4.49
N GLU A 128 -17.10 -3.87 4.28
CA GLU A 128 -16.42 -2.81 3.54
C GLU A 128 -15.18 -2.33 4.30
N ILE A 129 -14.09 -2.09 3.58
CA ILE A 129 -12.88 -1.48 4.14
C ILE A 129 -13.13 0.01 4.28
N GLN A 130 -13.25 0.47 5.51
CA GLN A 130 -13.43 1.89 5.82
C GLN A 130 -12.08 2.60 5.96
N SER A 131 -12.05 3.87 5.57
CA SER A 131 -10.89 4.72 5.76
C SER A 131 -10.61 4.95 7.25
N VAL A 132 -9.34 4.88 7.63
CA VAL A 132 -8.89 5.36 8.95
C VAL A 132 -8.61 6.86 8.90
N PRO A 133 -8.68 7.60 10.02
CA PRO A 133 -8.47 9.05 10.03
C PRO A 133 -7.18 9.52 9.36
N TYR A 134 -6.11 8.74 9.46
CA TYR A 134 -4.83 9.02 8.81
C TYR A 134 -4.90 8.90 7.28
N ALA A 135 -5.67 7.92 6.76
CA ALA A 135 -5.90 7.76 5.33
C ALA A 135 -6.78 8.90 4.77
N LEU A 136 -7.77 9.37 5.54
CA LEU A 136 -8.57 10.54 5.18
C LEU A 136 -7.73 11.82 5.10
N PHE A 137 -6.73 11.96 5.98
CA PHE A 137 -5.77 13.05 5.89
C PHE A 137 -4.91 12.95 4.61
N SER A 138 -4.52 11.72 4.23
CA SER A 138 -3.72 11.44 3.04
C SER A 138 -4.49 11.64 1.73
N GLU A 139 -5.83 11.57 1.75
CA GLU A 139 -6.70 11.81 0.59
C GLU A 139 -6.58 13.25 0.05
N ASN A 140 -6.20 14.21 0.92
CA ASN A 140 -5.88 15.58 0.51
C ASN A 140 -4.47 15.73 -0.09
N GLY A 141 -3.77 14.63 -0.34
CA GLY A 141 -2.50 14.60 -1.04
C GLY A 141 -2.63 15.08 -2.49
N ILE A 142 -1.49 15.35 -3.12
CA ILE A 142 -1.47 15.76 -4.53
C ILE A 142 -1.96 14.59 -5.38
N ALA A 143 -3.01 14.81 -6.16
CA ALA A 143 -3.52 13.83 -7.11
C ALA A 143 -2.40 13.41 -8.09
N PRO A 144 -2.35 12.14 -8.52
CA PRO A 144 -1.42 11.72 -9.55
C PRO A 144 -1.64 12.53 -10.83
N GLY A 145 -0.53 12.88 -11.51
CA GLY A 145 -0.61 13.58 -12.79
C GLY A 145 -1.35 12.76 -13.84
N THR A 146 -2.03 13.43 -14.75
CA THR A 146 -2.82 12.81 -15.83
C THR A 146 -2.05 12.75 -17.14
N VAL A 147 -1.05 13.63 -17.31
CA VAL A 147 -0.21 13.72 -18.49
C VAL A 147 1.26 13.83 -18.10
N ALA A 148 2.14 13.17 -18.86
CA ALA A 148 3.58 13.26 -18.64
C ALA A 148 4.08 14.71 -18.74
N GLY A 149 4.83 15.19 -17.73
CA GLY A 149 5.34 16.55 -17.66
C GLY A 149 4.43 17.55 -16.94
N GLU A 150 3.27 17.13 -16.42
CA GLU A 150 2.50 17.95 -15.48
C GLU A 150 3.29 18.27 -14.22
N MET A 151 3.07 19.45 -13.69
CA MET A 151 3.63 19.92 -12.42
C MET A 151 2.53 20.49 -11.56
N ASN A 152 2.70 20.42 -10.24
CA ASN A 152 1.80 21.08 -9.31
C ASN A 152 2.53 22.19 -8.55
N TYR A 153 1.88 23.32 -8.34
CA TYR A 153 2.38 24.38 -7.47
C TYR A 153 1.33 24.79 -6.44
N TRP A 154 1.77 25.26 -5.30
CA TRP A 154 0.91 25.79 -4.26
C TRP A 154 0.63 27.27 -4.53
N ASN A 155 -0.64 27.65 -4.72
CA ASN A 155 -1.04 29.02 -5.01
C ASN A 155 -1.35 29.86 -3.74
N GLY A 156 -1.06 29.33 -2.56
CA GLY A 156 -1.40 29.92 -1.26
C GLY A 156 -2.68 29.37 -0.63
N THR A 157 -3.52 28.67 -1.41
CA THR A 157 -4.80 28.13 -0.93
C THR A 157 -4.98 26.66 -1.34
N ALA A 158 -4.53 26.27 -2.53
CA ALA A 158 -4.68 24.93 -3.07
C ALA A 158 -3.49 24.55 -3.95
N TRP A 159 -3.33 23.23 -4.17
CA TRP A 159 -2.45 22.70 -5.21
C TRP A 159 -3.12 22.88 -6.58
N VAL A 160 -2.41 23.51 -7.51
CA VAL A 160 -2.87 23.79 -8.88
C VAL A 160 -1.96 23.08 -9.86
N THR A 161 -2.57 22.37 -10.81
CA THR A 161 -1.83 21.67 -11.85
C THR A 161 -1.45 22.63 -12.98
N VAL A 162 -0.19 22.60 -13.39
CA VAL A 162 0.33 23.26 -14.58
C VAL A 162 0.50 22.21 -15.67
N ALA A 163 -0.22 22.35 -16.77
CA ALA A 163 -0.08 21.45 -17.92
C ALA A 163 1.36 21.48 -18.47
N PRO A 164 1.84 20.40 -19.11
CA PRO A 164 3.17 20.39 -19.71
C PRO A 164 3.31 21.46 -20.79
N GLY A 165 4.47 22.10 -20.81
CA GLY A 165 4.82 23.02 -21.91
C GLY A 165 5.12 22.28 -23.19
N THR A 166 5.23 23.05 -24.30
CA THR A 166 5.70 22.53 -25.60
C THR A 166 7.23 22.66 -25.71
N ASN A 167 7.81 21.97 -26.69
CA ASN A 167 9.25 22.00 -26.92
C ASN A 167 9.76 23.44 -27.06
N ASN A 168 10.91 23.73 -26.46
CA ASN A 168 11.57 25.03 -26.43
C ASN A 168 10.86 26.15 -25.65
N GLN A 169 9.86 25.83 -24.83
CA GLN A 169 9.32 26.79 -23.86
C GLN A 169 10.10 26.70 -22.55
N ASN A 170 10.33 27.86 -21.94
CA ASN A 170 10.86 27.97 -20.57
C ASN A 170 9.71 28.16 -19.59
N LEU A 171 9.82 27.60 -18.42
CA LEU A 171 8.90 27.88 -17.33
C LEU A 171 9.31 29.22 -16.68
N THR A 172 8.39 30.15 -16.64
CA THR A 172 8.58 31.51 -16.07
C THR A 172 7.56 31.74 -14.96
N PHE A 173 7.92 32.49 -13.95
CA PHE A 173 6.98 32.90 -12.90
C PHE A 173 6.41 34.27 -13.21
N CYS A 174 5.13 34.36 -13.52
CA CYS A 174 4.41 35.56 -13.84
C CYS A 174 3.46 35.90 -12.69
N ASN A 175 3.77 36.94 -11.92
CA ASN A 175 3.00 37.32 -10.72
C ASN A 175 2.81 36.16 -9.72
N GLY A 176 3.86 35.35 -9.55
CA GLY A 176 3.83 34.18 -8.63
C GLY A 176 3.17 32.93 -9.22
N VAL A 177 2.73 32.95 -10.49
CA VAL A 177 2.13 31.80 -11.17
C VAL A 177 3.12 31.22 -12.18
N PRO A 178 3.42 29.92 -12.12
CA PRO A 178 4.23 29.24 -13.12
C PRO A 178 3.51 29.27 -14.47
N THR A 179 4.18 29.81 -15.49
CA THR A 179 3.61 29.98 -16.85
C THR A 179 4.64 29.57 -17.88
N TRP A 180 4.22 28.90 -18.96
CA TRP A 180 5.10 28.55 -20.07
C TRP A 180 5.23 29.71 -21.05
N GLY A 181 6.47 30.07 -21.36
CA GLY A 181 6.78 31.19 -22.23
C GLY A 181 6.97 32.52 -21.48
N PRO A 182 6.96 33.67 -22.19
CA PRO A 182 7.02 34.99 -21.57
C PRO A 182 5.74 35.31 -20.80
N CYS A 183 5.85 36.21 -19.82
CA CYS A 183 4.67 36.65 -19.10
C CYS A 183 3.71 37.40 -20.04
N PRO A 184 2.40 37.15 -19.96
CA PRO A 184 1.42 37.95 -20.68
C PRO A 184 1.48 39.41 -20.20
N GLU A 185 1.38 40.36 -21.15
CA GLU A 185 1.29 41.79 -20.91
C GLU A 185 -0.05 42.19 -20.29
#